data_c6ac4da3dbacb1ed16cfc059680ff1d8
#
_entry.id   c6ac4da3dbacb1ed16cfc059680ff1d8
#
_cell.length_a   1.000
_cell.length_b   1.000
_cell.length_c   1.000
_cell.angle_alpha   90.00
_cell.angle_beta   90.00
_cell.angle_gamma   90.00
#
_symmetry.space_group_name_H-M   'P 1'
#
loop_
_entity.id
_entity.type
_entity.pdbx_description
1 polymer ?
#
loop_
_entity_poly.entity_id
_entity_poly.type
_entity_poly.pdbx_seq_one_letter_code
_entity_poly.pdbx_strand_id
1 'polypeptide(L)'
;LIANNSRFLILPEHHYPNLASRVLSLCERRVSEDWQQCFGYPLLLLETFVDPLLFHGTIYRAANWVHVGDTRGFRRTRRGYSSISQHPKQVFVRPLTLHTQARLSQSILAPAYCYGAPKIMLTADQMRTLPEFFFDIPDPRRKQGQRHSLACVLAISAGAVLCGMEGYKAISGWAEDLGQKARERFGCRKRNGYYAVPSRS
;
A
#
# COMPACT_ATOMS: atom_id res chain seq x y z
N LEU A 1 -7.49 12.21 5.64
CA LEU A 1 -7.49 12.42 7.09
C LEU A 1 -7.53 11.12 7.89
N ILE A 2 -7.97 10.04 7.27
CA ILE A 2 -8.02 8.69 7.85
C ILE A 2 -7.09 7.80 7.02
N ALA A 3 -6.17 7.10 7.68
CA ALA A 3 -5.33 6.11 7.04
C ALA A 3 -5.68 4.70 7.55
N ASN A 4 -5.69 3.74 6.64
CA ASN A 4 -6.00 2.36 6.95
C ASN A 4 -4.71 1.55 7.13
N ASN A 5 -4.57 0.91 8.30
CA ASN A 5 -3.56 -0.12 8.51
C ASN A 5 -4.06 -1.45 7.92
N SER A 6 -3.86 -1.64 6.64
CA SER A 6 -4.44 -2.75 5.87
C SER A 6 -3.70 -4.07 6.06
N ARG A 7 -2.43 -4.04 6.48
CA ARG A 7 -1.60 -5.23 6.66
C ARG A 7 -0.61 -5.02 7.80
N PHE A 8 -0.69 -5.89 8.79
CA PHE A 8 0.26 -5.95 9.90
C PHE A 8 0.55 -7.41 10.20
N LEU A 9 1.80 -7.80 10.10
CA LEU A 9 2.25 -9.17 10.30
C LEU A 9 3.54 -9.18 11.12
N ILE A 10 3.57 -9.99 12.16
CA ILE A 10 4.79 -10.41 12.86
C ILE A 10 5.12 -11.81 12.37
N LEU A 11 6.32 -11.98 11.83
CA LEU A 11 6.76 -13.27 11.34
C LEU A 11 6.91 -14.28 12.48
N PRO A 12 6.65 -15.57 12.24
CA PRO A 12 6.63 -16.60 13.29
C PRO A 12 7.92 -16.67 14.12
N GLU A 13 9.07 -16.40 13.52
CA GLU A 13 10.39 -16.42 14.17
C GLU A 13 10.65 -15.21 15.09
N HIS A 14 9.78 -14.21 15.09
CA HIS A 14 9.93 -12.96 15.86
C HIS A 14 8.88 -12.80 16.96
N HIS A 15 8.57 -13.89 17.68
CA HIS A 15 7.61 -13.84 18.80
C HIS A 15 8.27 -13.28 20.08
N TYR A 16 8.40 -11.95 20.16
CA TYR A 16 8.83 -11.28 21.38
C TYR A 16 7.62 -10.67 22.11
N PRO A 17 7.60 -10.72 23.46
CA PRO A 17 6.53 -10.10 24.23
C PRO A 17 6.30 -8.64 23.86
N ASN A 18 5.05 -8.28 23.61
CA ASN A 18 4.62 -6.91 23.26
C ASN A 18 5.26 -6.31 21.98
N LEU A 19 5.95 -7.10 21.14
CA LEU A 19 6.60 -6.58 19.94
C LEU A 19 5.60 -5.86 19.03
N ALA A 20 4.46 -6.47 18.75
CA ALA A 20 3.45 -5.93 17.86
C ALA A 20 2.90 -4.57 18.36
N SER A 21 2.51 -4.49 19.62
CA SER A 21 1.99 -3.23 20.19
C SER A 21 3.06 -2.14 20.31
N ARG A 22 4.32 -2.51 20.54
CA ARG A 22 5.45 -1.56 20.52
C ARG A 22 5.70 -1.01 19.13
N VAL A 23 5.69 -1.86 18.09
CA VAL A 23 5.84 -1.42 16.70
C VAL A 23 4.68 -0.50 16.30
N LEU A 24 3.42 -0.86 16.59
CA LEU A 24 2.28 0.01 16.35
C LEU A 24 2.44 1.37 17.02
N SER A 25 2.82 1.38 18.30
CA SER A 25 3.02 2.64 19.06
C SER A 25 4.13 3.51 18.46
N LEU A 26 5.22 2.93 17.97
CA LEU A 26 6.28 3.67 17.29
C LEU A 26 5.81 4.27 15.95
N CYS A 27 5.05 3.51 15.17
CA CYS A 27 4.45 3.99 13.92
C CYS A 27 3.46 5.14 14.19
N GLU A 28 2.60 5.01 15.20
CA GLU A 28 1.60 6.02 15.56
C GLU A 28 2.22 7.39 15.89
N ARG A 29 3.38 7.40 16.54
CA ARG A 29 4.08 8.65 16.91
C ARG A 29 4.58 9.43 15.71
N ARG A 30 4.87 8.77 14.61
CA ARG A 30 5.50 9.37 13.43
C ARG A 30 4.57 9.54 12.25
N VAL A 31 3.58 8.65 12.12
CA VAL A 31 2.79 8.52 10.90
C VAL A 31 2.10 9.82 10.47
N SER A 32 1.60 10.64 11.41
CA SER A 32 0.93 11.88 11.07
C SER A 32 1.88 12.94 10.54
N GLU A 33 3.08 13.02 11.12
CA GLU A 33 4.14 13.94 10.67
C GLU A 33 4.72 13.50 9.33
N ASP A 34 5.10 12.23 9.21
CA ASP A 34 5.61 11.64 7.97
C ASP A 34 4.59 11.79 6.84
N TRP A 35 3.28 11.60 7.15
CA TRP A 35 2.19 11.80 6.19
C TRP A 35 2.05 13.25 5.76
N GLN A 36 2.13 14.18 6.72
CA GLN A 36 2.07 15.62 6.42
C GLN A 36 3.22 16.07 5.54
N GLN A 37 4.43 15.56 5.78
CA GLN A 37 5.59 15.84 4.94
C GLN A 37 5.40 15.31 3.51
N CYS A 38 4.81 14.11 3.36
CA CYS A 38 4.60 13.49 2.06
C CYS A 38 3.40 14.07 1.29
N PHE A 39 2.29 14.37 1.98
CA PHE A 39 1.01 14.67 1.35
C PHE A 39 0.47 16.08 1.65
N GLY A 40 1.15 16.85 2.49
CA GLY A 40 0.80 18.25 2.78
C GLY A 40 -0.35 18.46 3.77
N TYR A 41 -0.90 17.40 4.38
CA TYR A 41 -1.93 17.48 5.41
C TYR A 41 -1.74 16.40 6.48
N PRO A 42 -2.10 16.65 7.76
CA PRO A 42 -1.92 15.68 8.83
C PRO A 42 -3.03 14.62 8.83
N LEU A 43 -2.72 13.46 9.39
CA LEU A 43 -3.73 12.46 9.71
C LEU A 43 -4.42 12.78 11.03
N LEU A 44 -5.71 12.47 11.12
CA LEU A 44 -6.51 12.58 12.34
C LEU A 44 -6.78 11.22 12.97
N LEU A 45 -6.90 10.18 12.16
CA LEU A 45 -7.35 8.87 12.60
C LEU A 45 -6.62 7.77 11.84
N LEU A 46 -6.26 6.71 12.55
CA LEU A 46 -5.92 5.43 11.93
C LEU A 46 -7.09 4.47 12.11
N GLU A 47 -7.32 3.63 11.11
CA GLU A 47 -8.31 2.55 11.18
C GLU A 47 -7.70 1.21 10.77
N THR A 48 -8.30 0.12 11.20
CA THR A 48 -7.97 -1.22 10.74
C THR A 48 -9.20 -2.13 10.80
N PHE A 49 -9.19 -3.15 9.96
CA PHE A 49 -10.25 -4.16 9.88
C PHE A 49 -9.68 -5.53 10.24
N VAL A 50 -10.10 -6.08 11.35
CA VAL A 50 -9.65 -7.36 11.87
C VAL A 50 -10.70 -8.44 11.55
N ASP A 51 -10.27 -9.50 10.91
CA ASP A 51 -11.11 -10.68 10.68
C ASP A 51 -11.20 -11.50 11.97
N PRO A 52 -12.37 -11.58 12.64
CA PRO A 52 -12.50 -12.27 13.92
C PRO A 52 -12.36 -13.79 13.81
N LEU A 53 -12.46 -14.35 12.61
CA LEU A 53 -12.22 -15.78 12.37
C LEU A 53 -10.74 -16.15 12.44
N LEU A 54 -9.86 -15.18 12.17
CA LEU A 54 -8.41 -15.38 12.13
C LEU A 54 -7.68 -14.71 13.29
N PHE A 55 -8.19 -13.58 13.79
CA PHE A 55 -7.49 -12.74 14.76
C PHE A 55 -8.45 -12.12 15.78
N HIS A 56 -8.02 -12.04 17.01
CA HIS A 56 -8.83 -11.46 18.11
C HIS A 56 -8.64 -9.93 18.29
N GLY A 57 -7.80 -9.28 17.48
CA GLY A 57 -7.51 -7.86 17.61
C GLY A 57 -6.75 -7.46 18.89
N THR A 58 -6.16 -8.42 19.60
CA THR A 58 -5.48 -8.21 20.89
C THR A 58 -4.36 -7.18 20.80
N ILE A 59 -3.59 -7.18 19.69
CA ILE A 59 -2.49 -6.25 19.48
C ILE A 59 -2.97 -4.80 19.41
N TYR A 60 -4.13 -4.57 18.80
CA TYR A 60 -4.74 -3.24 18.69
C TYR A 60 -5.24 -2.75 20.03
N ARG A 61 -5.93 -3.63 20.81
CA ARG A 61 -6.34 -3.30 22.19
C ARG A 61 -5.14 -2.99 23.07
N ALA A 62 -4.06 -3.79 22.99
CA ALA A 62 -2.81 -3.55 23.72
C ALA A 62 -2.10 -2.24 23.30
N ALA A 63 -2.33 -1.73 22.09
CA ALA A 63 -1.85 -0.45 21.60
C ALA A 63 -2.88 0.70 21.82
N ASN A 64 -3.89 0.50 22.65
CA ASN A 64 -4.93 1.49 22.96
C ASN A 64 -5.79 1.92 21.74
N TRP A 65 -5.98 1.03 20.76
CA TRP A 65 -6.98 1.22 19.72
C TRP A 65 -8.37 0.88 20.27
N VAL A 66 -9.35 1.63 19.82
CA VAL A 66 -10.75 1.48 20.26
C VAL A 66 -11.52 0.65 19.23
N HIS A 67 -12.20 -0.40 19.69
CA HIS A 67 -13.16 -1.14 18.87
C HIS A 67 -14.45 -0.32 18.77
N VAL A 68 -14.85 0.05 17.56
CA VAL A 68 -16.02 0.94 17.30
C VAL A 68 -17.20 0.20 16.70
N GLY A 69 -17.08 -1.09 16.43
CA GLY A 69 -18.13 -1.92 15.87
C GLY A 69 -17.63 -2.82 14.76
N ASP A 70 -18.55 -3.41 14.02
CA ASP A 70 -18.25 -4.37 12.96
C ASP A 70 -18.71 -3.86 11.60
N THR A 71 -18.02 -4.26 10.55
CA THR A 71 -18.43 -3.98 9.18
C THR A 71 -19.66 -4.81 8.82
N ARG A 72 -20.39 -4.40 7.79
CA ARG A 72 -21.52 -5.19 7.24
C ARG A 72 -21.09 -6.51 6.59
N GLY A 73 -19.79 -6.76 6.43
CA GLY A 73 -19.27 -8.02 5.89
C GLY A 73 -19.42 -8.19 4.38
N PHE A 74 -19.67 -7.12 3.64
CA PHE A 74 -19.75 -7.17 2.19
C PHE A 74 -18.35 -7.32 1.57
N ARG A 75 -18.23 -8.25 0.61
CA ARG A 75 -16.98 -8.47 -0.12
C ARG A 75 -16.92 -7.58 -1.36
N ARG A 76 -15.77 -6.96 -1.60
CA ARG A 76 -15.52 -6.26 -2.86
C ARG A 76 -15.35 -7.26 -3.99
N THR A 77 -16.11 -7.07 -5.06
CA THR A 77 -16.07 -7.86 -6.30
C THR A 77 -15.59 -6.97 -7.46
N ARG A 78 -15.34 -7.54 -8.63
CA ARG A 78 -15.00 -6.75 -9.82
C ARG A 78 -16.11 -5.77 -10.24
N ARG A 79 -17.37 -6.04 -9.87
CA ARG A 79 -18.56 -5.23 -10.23
C ARG A 79 -19.09 -4.38 -9.08
N GLY A 80 -18.33 -4.23 -7.99
CA GLY A 80 -18.77 -3.49 -6.79
C GLY A 80 -18.70 -4.33 -5.53
N TYR A 81 -19.71 -4.27 -4.68
CA TYR A 81 -19.80 -5.07 -3.45
C TYR A 81 -20.80 -6.22 -3.60
N SER A 82 -20.55 -7.33 -2.90
CA SER A 82 -21.51 -8.45 -2.81
C SER A 82 -22.79 -7.98 -2.10
N SER A 83 -23.93 -8.53 -2.48
CA SER A 83 -25.21 -8.30 -1.80
C SER A 83 -25.37 -9.15 -0.53
N ILE A 84 -24.49 -10.13 -0.32
CA ILE A 84 -24.54 -11.07 0.80
C ILE A 84 -23.42 -10.73 1.77
N SER A 85 -23.77 -10.51 3.04
CA SER A 85 -22.83 -10.40 4.15
C SER A 85 -22.21 -11.77 4.42
N GLN A 86 -20.88 -11.87 4.28
CA GLN A 86 -20.19 -13.14 4.49
C GLN A 86 -19.36 -13.14 5.79
N HIS A 87 -18.58 -12.09 6.02
CA HIS A 87 -17.63 -12.04 7.13
C HIS A 87 -17.50 -10.61 7.66
N PRO A 88 -18.31 -10.21 8.67
CA PRO A 88 -18.12 -8.95 9.36
C PRO A 88 -16.71 -8.89 9.96
N LYS A 89 -16.04 -7.76 9.81
CA LYS A 89 -14.73 -7.49 10.40
C LYS A 89 -14.86 -6.50 11.54
N GLN A 90 -14.15 -6.73 12.62
CA GLN A 90 -14.05 -5.78 13.71
C GLN A 90 -13.30 -4.53 13.24
N VAL A 91 -13.86 -3.36 13.51
CA VAL A 91 -13.26 -2.07 13.17
C VAL A 91 -12.59 -1.50 14.41
N PHE A 92 -11.28 -1.33 14.34
CA PHE A 92 -10.52 -0.65 15.36
C PHE A 92 -10.04 0.69 14.84
N VAL A 93 -10.11 1.72 15.69
CA VAL A 93 -9.63 3.06 15.36
C VAL A 93 -8.66 3.58 16.40
N ARG A 94 -7.72 4.41 15.97
CA ARG A 94 -6.77 5.11 16.81
C ARG A 94 -6.79 6.60 16.49
N PRO A 95 -7.38 7.44 17.36
CA PRO A 95 -7.27 8.89 17.25
C PRO A 95 -5.81 9.32 17.41
N LEU A 96 -5.32 10.16 16.51
CA LEU A 96 -3.94 10.68 16.53
C LEU A 96 -3.86 12.07 17.20
N THR A 97 -5.00 12.75 17.36
CA THR A 97 -5.08 14.07 17.98
C THR A 97 -6.23 14.14 18.97
N LEU A 98 -6.15 15.10 19.90
CA LEU A 98 -7.28 15.46 20.74
C LEU A 98 -8.43 15.98 19.87
N HIS A 99 -9.68 15.70 20.28
CA HIS A 99 -10.89 16.13 19.57
C HIS A 99 -11.01 15.62 18.11
N THR A 100 -10.36 14.50 17.78
CA THR A 100 -10.44 13.89 16.43
C THR A 100 -11.89 13.70 15.97
N GLN A 101 -12.76 13.18 16.83
CA GLN A 101 -14.17 12.99 16.50
C GLN A 101 -14.87 14.32 16.15
N ALA A 102 -14.70 15.34 16.97
CA ALA A 102 -15.30 16.66 16.74
C ALA A 102 -14.80 17.26 15.42
N ARG A 103 -13.51 17.11 15.11
CA ARG A 103 -12.91 17.59 13.85
C ARG A 103 -13.44 16.84 12.63
N LEU A 104 -13.56 15.51 12.70
CA LEU A 104 -14.09 14.69 11.61
C LEU A 104 -15.61 14.86 11.41
N SER A 105 -16.34 15.33 12.42
CA SER A 105 -17.79 15.56 12.35
C SER A 105 -18.15 16.95 11.81
N GLN A 106 -17.17 17.81 11.55
CA GLN A 106 -17.44 19.13 10.97
C GLN A 106 -17.88 18.99 9.51
N SER A 107 -18.93 19.70 9.12
CA SER A 107 -19.40 19.74 7.73
C SER A 107 -18.38 20.40 6.79
N ILE A 108 -17.56 21.31 7.32
CA ILE A 108 -16.47 21.98 6.60
C ILE A 108 -15.20 21.73 7.37
N LEU A 109 -14.22 21.09 6.72
CA LEU A 109 -12.91 20.86 7.31
C LEU A 109 -12.12 22.18 7.42
N ALA A 110 -11.38 22.35 8.49
CA ALA A 110 -10.44 23.46 8.60
C ALA A 110 -9.41 23.43 7.46
N PRO A 111 -8.92 24.59 6.96
CA PRO A 111 -7.99 24.66 5.83
C PRO A 111 -6.74 23.78 5.97
N ALA A 112 -6.24 23.58 7.19
CA ALA A 112 -5.10 22.70 7.48
C ALA A 112 -5.35 21.23 7.11
N TYR A 113 -6.60 20.82 6.97
CA TYR A 113 -7.01 19.45 6.59
C TYR A 113 -7.57 19.38 5.17
N CYS A 114 -7.69 20.52 4.50
CA CYS A 114 -8.10 20.54 3.12
C CYS A 114 -6.94 20.12 2.24
N TYR A 115 -7.23 19.23 1.33
CA TYR A 115 -6.30 18.76 0.33
C TYR A 115 -5.87 19.94 -0.55
N GLY A 116 -4.75 20.56 -0.25
CA GLY A 116 -4.00 21.25 -1.28
C GLY A 116 -3.47 20.14 -2.17
N ALA A 117 -3.70 20.20 -3.49
CA ALA A 117 -3.14 19.22 -4.41
C ALA A 117 -1.70 18.90 -3.98
N PRO A 118 -1.35 17.63 -3.74
CA PRO A 118 -0.01 17.32 -3.28
C PRO A 118 0.94 17.89 -4.31
N LYS A 119 1.67 18.92 -3.96
CA LYS A 119 2.94 19.19 -4.61
C LYS A 119 3.85 18.04 -4.17
N ILE A 120 3.64 16.86 -4.72
CA ILE A 120 4.69 15.87 -4.81
C ILE A 120 5.68 16.50 -5.79
N MET A 121 6.42 17.48 -5.32
CA MET A 121 7.64 17.92 -5.96
C MET A 121 8.69 16.91 -5.54
N LEU A 122 8.65 15.74 -6.18
CA LEU A 122 9.79 14.87 -6.19
C LEU A 122 10.94 15.70 -6.76
N THR A 123 12.00 15.88 -6.00
CA THR A 123 13.25 16.44 -6.54
C THR A 123 13.71 15.55 -7.68
N ALA A 124 14.50 16.09 -8.62
CA ALA A 124 15.03 15.30 -9.73
C ALA A 124 15.72 14.00 -9.26
N ASP A 125 16.38 14.03 -8.08
CA ASP A 125 17.01 12.88 -7.45
C ASP A 125 15.98 11.85 -6.88
N GLN A 126 14.79 12.28 -6.52
CA GLN A 126 13.70 11.41 -6.08
C GLN A 126 12.89 10.85 -7.27
N MET A 127 13.10 11.38 -8.47
CA MET A 127 12.48 10.90 -9.71
C MET A 127 13.23 9.72 -10.32
N ARG A 128 13.98 8.96 -9.55
CA ARG A 128 14.56 7.72 -10.04
C ARG A 128 13.48 6.83 -10.61
N THR A 129 13.73 6.30 -11.80
CA THR A 129 12.82 5.34 -12.41
C THR A 129 12.80 4.06 -11.59
N LEU A 130 11.66 3.38 -11.47
CA LEU A 130 11.57 2.11 -10.73
C LEU A 130 12.71 1.12 -11.05
N PRO A 131 13.17 0.95 -12.30
CA PRO A 131 14.30 0.09 -12.60
C PRO A 131 15.60 0.47 -11.88
N GLU A 132 15.86 1.76 -11.67
CA GLU A 132 17.09 2.22 -11.02
C GLU A 132 17.21 1.77 -9.56
N PHE A 133 16.08 1.54 -8.88
CA PHE A 133 16.08 0.97 -7.52
C PHE A 133 16.47 -0.50 -7.48
N PHE A 134 16.47 -1.19 -8.62
CA PHE A 134 16.72 -2.63 -8.70
C PHE A 134 18.02 -2.96 -9.41
N PHE A 135 18.81 -1.97 -9.86
CA PHE A 135 20.04 -2.22 -10.63
C PHE A 135 21.11 -2.98 -9.83
N ASP A 136 21.19 -2.72 -8.52
CA ASP A 136 22.20 -3.32 -7.66
C ASP A 136 21.85 -4.75 -7.21
N ILE A 137 20.67 -5.25 -7.60
CA ILE A 137 20.24 -6.59 -7.25
C ILE A 137 20.89 -7.60 -8.22
N PRO A 138 21.75 -8.53 -7.74
CA PRO A 138 22.37 -9.52 -8.60
C PRO A 138 21.30 -10.43 -9.21
N ASP A 139 21.43 -10.68 -10.52
CA ASP A 139 20.48 -11.54 -11.25
C ASP A 139 20.86 -13.02 -11.08
N PRO A 140 20.11 -13.82 -10.30
CA PRO A 140 20.42 -15.23 -10.04
C PRO A 140 20.02 -16.15 -11.20
N ARG A 141 19.35 -15.62 -12.24
CA ARG A 141 18.83 -16.40 -13.35
C ARG A 141 19.94 -16.83 -14.30
N ARG A 142 19.82 -18.01 -14.89
CA ARG A 142 20.72 -18.49 -15.95
C ARG A 142 20.56 -17.60 -17.20
N LYS A 143 21.63 -17.49 -18.02
CA LYS A 143 21.66 -16.64 -19.24
C LYS A 143 20.45 -16.84 -20.17
N GLN A 144 19.95 -18.07 -20.28
CA GLN A 144 18.75 -18.39 -21.08
C GLN A 144 17.45 -17.76 -20.52
N GLY A 145 17.37 -17.48 -19.21
CA GLY A 145 16.24 -16.83 -18.55
C GLY A 145 16.30 -15.30 -18.52
N GLN A 146 17.39 -14.70 -19.02
CA GLN A 146 17.65 -13.25 -18.93
C GLN A 146 17.22 -12.50 -20.20
N ARG A 147 16.04 -12.82 -20.77
CA ARG A 147 15.52 -12.10 -21.95
C ARG A 147 15.24 -10.63 -21.65
N HIS A 148 14.86 -10.32 -20.42
CA HIS A 148 14.71 -8.99 -19.85
C HIS A 148 15.60 -8.86 -18.63
N SER A 149 16.16 -7.67 -18.37
CA SER A 149 16.93 -7.42 -17.15
C SER A 149 16.09 -7.71 -15.91
N LEU A 150 16.72 -8.13 -14.82
CA LEU A 150 16.04 -8.36 -13.55
C LEU A 150 15.36 -7.07 -13.06
N ALA A 151 16.07 -5.94 -13.19
CA ALA A 151 15.56 -4.62 -12.84
C ALA A 151 14.23 -4.28 -13.57
N CYS A 152 14.14 -4.57 -14.87
CA CYS A 152 12.90 -4.40 -15.65
C CYS A 152 11.77 -5.30 -15.13
N VAL A 153 12.05 -6.57 -14.87
CA VAL A 153 11.04 -7.52 -14.37
C VAL A 153 10.53 -7.09 -13.01
N LEU A 154 11.43 -6.72 -12.09
CA LEU A 154 11.07 -6.27 -10.74
C LEU A 154 10.30 -4.94 -10.78
N ALA A 155 10.72 -3.99 -11.63
CA ALA A 155 10.04 -2.71 -11.77
C ALA A 155 8.61 -2.87 -12.31
N ILE A 156 8.39 -3.70 -13.32
CA ILE A 156 7.04 -4.01 -13.84
C ILE A 156 6.20 -4.68 -12.75
N SER A 157 6.76 -5.66 -12.04
CA SER A 157 6.04 -6.35 -10.97
C SER A 157 5.66 -5.40 -9.84
N ALA A 158 6.59 -4.55 -9.40
CA ALA A 158 6.33 -3.55 -8.37
C ALA A 158 5.27 -2.53 -8.83
N GLY A 159 5.40 -2.00 -10.06
CA GLY A 159 4.42 -1.08 -10.63
C GLY A 159 3.01 -1.67 -10.72
N ALA A 160 2.90 -2.92 -11.16
CA ALA A 160 1.62 -3.63 -11.24
C ALA A 160 1.00 -3.84 -9.84
N VAL A 161 1.80 -4.24 -8.85
CA VAL A 161 1.33 -4.42 -7.46
C VAL A 161 0.89 -3.10 -6.85
N LEU A 162 1.60 -2.00 -7.08
CA LEU A 162 1.20 -0.65 -6.66
C LEU A 162 -0.13 -0.22 -7.31
N CYS A 163 -0.40 -0.69 -8.54
CA CYS A 163 -1.69 -0.50 -9.21
C CYS A 163 -2.77 -1.51 -8.78
N GLY A 164 -2.53 -2.32 -7.75
CA GLY A 164 -3.51 -3.27 -7.21
C GLY A 164 -3.63 -4.58 -7.98
N MET A 165 -2.64 -4.92 -8.83
CA MET A 165 -2.62 -6.20 -9.54
C MET A 165 -2.13 -7.31 -8.62
N GLU A 166 -2.89 -8.41 -8.53
CA GLU A 166 -2.54 -9.57 -7.71
C GLU A 166 -2.31 -10.81 -8.58
N GLY A 167 -1.18 -11.46 -8.36
CA GLY A 167 -0.77 -12.69 -9.05
C GLY A 167 -0.23 -12.49 -10.47
N TYR A 168 0.53 -13.48 -10.93
CA TYR A 168 1.29 -13.41 -12.19
C TYR A 168 0.43 -13.12 -13.43
N LYS A 169 -0.81 -13.60 -13.45
CA LYS A 169 -1.72 -13.38 -14.59
C LYS A 169 -2.12 -11.92 -14.73
N ALA A 170 -2.48 -11.28 -13.60
CA ALA A 170 -2.88 -9.88 -13.60
C ALA A 170 -1.69 -8.95 -13.88
N ILE A 171 -0.52 -9.24 -13.30
CA ILE A 171 0.73 -8.49 -13.53
C ILE A 171 1.12 -8.54 -15.01
N SER A 172 1.08 -9.74 -15.65
CA SER A 172 1.39 -9.89 -17.07
C SER A 172 0.40 -9.14 -17.96
N GLY A 173 -0.91 -9.25 -17.69
CA GLY A 173 -1.93 -8.49 -18.43
C GLY A 173 -1.75 -6.97 -18.30
N TRP A 174 -1.49 -6.49 -17.07
CA TRP A 174 -1.21 -5.07 -16.84
C TRP A 174 0.03 -4.60 -17.62
N ALA A 175 1.09 -5.41 -17.67
CA ALA A 175 2.29 -5.09 -18.43
C ALA A 175 2.02 -5.01 -19.95
N GLU A 176 1.15 -5.89 -20.47
CA GLU A 176 0.74 -5.89 -21.88
C GLU A 176 -0.08 -4.64 -22.25
N ASP A 177 -0.82 -4.07 -21.29
CA ASP A 177 -1.60 -2.84 -21.49
C ASP A 177 -0.76 -1.56 -21.41
N LEU A 178 0.51 -1.64 -20.99
CA LEU A 178 1.40 -0.48 -20.93
C LEU A 178 1.69 0.08 -22.32
N GLY A 179 1.58 1.40 -22.49
CA GLY A 179 2.01 2.10 -23.69
C GLY A 179 3.53 2.10 -23.86
N GLN A 180 4.02 2.33 -25.09
CA GLN A 180 5.45 2.25 -25.44
C GLN A 180 6.35 3.16 -24.57
N LYS A 181 5.92 4.38 -24.26
CA LYS A 181 6.66 5.30 -23.38
C LYS A 181 6.80 4.75 -21.95
N ALA A 182 5.76 4.10 -21.44
CA ALA A 182 5.81 3.47 -20.14
C ALA A 182 6.75 2.26 -20.15
N ARG A 183 6.68 1.41 -21.18
CA ARG A 183 7.58 0.26 -21.35
C ARG A 183 9.05 0.69 -21.43
N GLU A 184 9.34 1.79 -22.12
CA GLU A 184 10.68 2.39 -22.15
C GLU A 184 11.15 2.78 -20.74
N ARG A 185 10.32 3.49 -19.97
CA ARG A 185 10.62 3.90 -18.59
C ARG A 185 10.79 2.73 -17.63
N PHE A 186 10.12 1.61 -17.89
CA PHE A 186 10.32 0.37 -17.13
C PHE A 186 11.57 -0.41 -17.57
N GLY A 187 12.35 0.11 -18.52
CA GLY A 187 13.57 -0.53 -19.02
C GLY A 187 13.31 -1.77 -19.86
N CYS A 188 12.15 -1.86 -20.51
CA CYS A 188 11.84 -2.97 -21.41
C CYS A 188 12.78 -3.01 -22.61
N ARG A 189 13.13 -4.22 -23.04
CA ARG A 189 14.02 -4.41 -24.19
C ARG A 189 13.33 -3.96 -25.50
N LYS A 190 14.04 -3.14 -26.29
CA LYS A 190 13.58 -2.76 -27.63
C LYS A 190 13.85 -3.90 -28.62
N ARG A 191 12.82 -4.30 -29.38
CA ARG A 191 12.91 -5.32 -30.43
C ARG A 191 12.05 -4.87 -31.62
N ASN A 192 12.61 -4.90 -32.82
CA ASN A 192 11.92 -4.49 -34.06
C ASN A 192 11.21 -3.12 -33.94
N GLY A 193 11.86 -2.15 -33.29
CA GLY A 193 11.30 -0.80 -33.12
C GLY A 193 10.35 -0.61 -31.96
N TYR A 194 9.91 -1.68 -31.24
CA TYR A 194 8.96 -1.65 -30.14
C TYR A 194 9.58 -2.16 -28.84
N TYR A 195 9.15 -1.60 -27.72
CA TYR A 195 9.52 -2.09 -26.40
C TYR A 195 8.63 -3.29 -26.03
N ALA A 196 9.26 -4.44 -25.84
CA ALA A 196 8.58 -5.68 -25.47
C ALA A 196 8.54 -5.85 -23.96
N VAL A 197 7.41 -6.28 -23.42
CA VAL A 197 7.27 -6.63 -22.00
C VAL A 197 7.71 -8.06 -21.73
N PRO A 198 8.12 -8.40 -20.48
CA PRO A 198 8.34 -9.78 -20.08
C PRO A 198 7.05 -10.59 -20.28
N SER A 199 7.12 -11.63 -21.13
CA SER A 199 6.01 -12.55 -21.36
C SER A 199 5.98 -13.66 -20.31
N ARG A 200 4.83 -14.29 -20.16
CA ARG A 200 4.76 -15.59 -19.50
C ARG A 200 5.60 -16.58 -20.29
N SER A 201 6.53 -17.22 -19.67
CA SER A 201 7.16 -18.45 -20.15
C SER A 201 6.52 -19.63 -19.44
#